data_e7d0ff11676d2689c0a1d45942240a95
#
_entry.id   e7d0ff11676d2689c0a1d45942240a95
#
_cell.length_a   1.000
_cell.length_b   1.000
_cell.length_c   1.000
_cell.angle_alpha   90.00
_cell.angle_beta   90.00
_cell.angle_gamma   90.00
#
_symmetry.space_group_name_H-M   'P 1'
#
loop_
_entity.id
_entity.type
_entity.pdbx_description
1 polymer ?
#
loop_
_entity_poly.entity_id
_entity_poly.type
_entity_poly.pdbx_seq_one_letter_code
_entity_poly.pdbx_strand_id
1 'polypeptide(L)'
;MTTLIVGGSSGLGLALAKEFADAGDKVIVTGRKKPDADFVKFEKLDLSVSPAPMIAKLVESLPNIDRLVYSAGFYQDGLVTDLSNEQIDQMINVAGTGLIYFMRELLNKQGKLKQLITITSTSQWTPRRLEPIYNFAKAGIGHFSNAMAEDGRVEKVLVVGPSGMRTKFWDGVARDDLDKMLDKAWVAEQVLKSLPGDYKYKFIRILRQPARVEEADIR
;
A
#
# COMPACT_ATOMS: atom_id res chain seq x y z
N MET A 1 -4.96 17.18 6.36
CA MET A 1 -5.40 15.91 7.00
C MET A 1 -4.21 15.29 7.74
N THR A 2 -4.45 14.31 8.63
CA THR A 2 -3.38 13.47 9.17
C THR A 2 -3.33 12.17 8.39
N THR A 3 -2.26 11.97 7.62
CA THR A 3 -2.10 10.81 6.73
C THR A 3 -1.04 9.86 7.27
N LEU A 4 -1.41 8.61 7.52
CA LEU A 4 -0.49 7.51 7.88
C LEU A 4 -0.18 6.69 6.63
N ILE A 5 1.12 6.53 6.30
CA ILE A 5 1.57 5.72 5.17
C ILE A 5 2.38 4.54 5.68
N VAL A 6 1.80 3.37 5.63
CA VAL A 6 2.46 2.11 5.98
C VAL A 6 3.34 1.68 4.81
N GLY A 7 4.64 1.53 5.05
CA GLY A 7 5.64 1.35 3.98
C GLY A 7 6.05 2.66 3.30
N GLY A 8 5.92 3.80 3.99
CA GLY A 8 6.23 5.13 3.49
C GLY A 8 7.70 5.54 3.54
N SER A 9 8.61 4.66 3.95
CA SER A 9 10.04 5.00 4.10
C SER A 9 10.85 4.93 2.81
N SER A 10 10.29 4.43 1.72
CA SER A 10 10.96 4.30 0.43
C SER A 10 9.97 4.12 -0.73
N GLY A 11 10.49 4.04 -1.97
CA GLY A 11 9.73 3.67 -3.15
C GLY A 11 8.51 4.55 -3.40
N LEU A 12 7.38 3.94 -3.78
CA LEU A 12 6.12 4.64 -4.02
C LEU A 12 5.56 5.26 -2.74
N GLY A 13 5.67 4.55 -1.60
CA GLY A 13 5.17 5.07 -0.32
C GLY A 13 5.82 6.40 0.07
N LEU A 14 7.13 6.57 -0.15
CA LEU A 14 7.81 7.84 0.10
C LEU A 14 7.43 8.92 -0.93
N ALA A 15 7.21 8.55 -2.20
CA ALA A 15 6.72 9.48 -3.21
C ALA A 15 5.31 9.98 -2.86
N LEU A 16 4.42 9.10 -2.43
CA LEU A 16 3.09 9.48 -1.92
C LEU A 16 3.19 10.38 -0.68
N ALA A 17 4.13 10.09 0.23
CA ALA A 17 4.36 10.92 1.41
C ALA A 17 4.70 12.36 1.03
N LYS A 18 5.56 12.54 0.00
CA LYS A 18 5.89 13.87 -0.50
C LYS A 18 4.67 14.58 -1.08
N GLU A 19 3.92 13.93 -1.94
CA GLU A 19 2.73 14.50 -2.55
C GLU A 19 1.68 14.93 -1.51
N PHE A 20 1.44 14.10 -0.48
CA PHE A 20 0.51 14.46 0.59
C PHE A 20 1.03 15.61 1.48
N ALA A 21 2.34 15.65 1.75
CA ALA A 21 2.95 16.76 2.49
C ALA A 21 2.87 18.07 1.70
N ASP A 22 3.16 18.04 0.41
CA ASP A 22 3.03 19.19 -0.49
C ASP A 22 1.58 19.70 -0.58
N ALA A 23 0.61 18.79 -0.44
CA ALA A 23 -0.83 19.11 -0.35
C ALA A 23 -1.26 19.61 1.05
N GLY A 24 -0.34 19.77 2.00
CA GLY A 24 -0.60 20.31 3.33
C GLY A 24 -1.05 19.29 4.39
N ASP A 25 -0.91 17.99 4.14
CA ASP A 25 -1.20 16.96 5.15
C ASP A 25 -0.06 16.87 6.18
N LYS A 26 -0.42 16.49 7.41
CA LYS A 26 0.53 16.00 8.39
C LYS A 26 0.80 14.52 8.10
N VAL A 27 2.00 14.22 7.60
CA VAL A 27 2.34 12.87 7.14
C VAL A 27 3.17 12.11 8.16
N ILE A 28 2.68 10.92 8.52
CA ILE A 28 3.38 9.94 9.34
C ILE A 28 3.69 8.74 8.45
N VAL A 29 4.95 8.29 8.44
CA VAL A 29 5.35 7.13 7.66
C VAL A 29 5.89 6.03 8.54
N THR A 30 5.63 4.77 8.18
CA THR A 30 6.25 3.63 8.84
C THR A 30 7.22 2.90 7.91
N GLY A 31 8.18 2.22 8.50
CA GLY A 31 9.14 1.41 7.78
C GLY A 31 10.25 0.88 8.67
N ARG A 32 11.13 0.05 8.12
CA ARG A 32 12.27 -0.55 8.84
C ARG A 32 13.42 0.43 9.06
N LYS A 33 13.59 1.38 8.14
CA LYS A 33 14.66 2.39 8.17
C LYS A 33 14.05 3.78 7.98
N LYS A 34 14.54 4.76 8.73
CA LYS A 34 14.13 6.16 8.60
C LYS A 34 14.51 6.67 7.19
N PRO A 35 13.58 7.33 6.47
CA PRO A 35 13.90 7.98 5.21
C PRO A 35 14.73 9.25 5.47
N ASP A 36 15.50 9.65 4.48
CA ASP A 36 16.12 10.97 4.43
C ASP A 36 15.08 11.98 3.91
N ALA A 37 14.18 12.40 4.81
CA ALA A 37 13.07 13.29 4.50
C ALA A 37 12.61 13.98 5.79
N ASP A 38 12.61 15.29 5.80
CA ASP A 38 12.26 16.15 6.94
C ASP A 38 10.77 16.51 6.98
N PHE A 39 10.07 16.29 5.87
CA PHE A 39 8.63 16.56 5.72
C PHE A 39 7.71 15.47 6.32
N VAL A 40 8.27 14.42 6.92
CA VAL A 40 7.48 13.33 7.51
C VAL A 40 7.88 13.04 8.97
N LYS A 41 6.90 12.65 9.78
CA LYS A 41 7.19 11.96 11.05
C LYS A 41 7.41 10.48 10.76
N PHE A 42 8.52 9.92 11.24
CA PHE A 42 8.86 8.51 11.04
C PHE A 42 8.59 7.68 12.29
N GLU A 43 7.92 6.55 12.12
CA GLU A 43 7.72 5.53 13.13
C GLU A 43 8.32 4.20 12.66
N LYS A 44 9.26 3.63 13.44
CA LYS A 44 9.89 2.37 13.06
C LYS A 44 8.89 1.21 13.21
N LEU A 45 8.71 0.44 12.15
CA LEU A 45 7.85 -0.74 12.15
C LEU A 45 8.39 -1.79 11.19
N ASP A 46 8.48 -3.03 11.67
CA ASP A 46 8.72 -4.20 10.84
C ASP A 46 7.46 -5.09 10.88
N LEU A 47 6.91 -5.37 9.72
CA LEU A 47 5.70 -6.18 9.57
C LEU A 47 6.01 -7.66 9.29
N SER A 48 7.28 -8.03 9.13
CA SER A 48 7.66 -9.37 8.68
C SER A 48 7.37 -10.47 9.69
N VAL A 49 7.42 -10.13 10.99
CA VAL A 49 7.22 -11.10 12.09
C VAL A 49 6.20 -10.56 13.09
N SER A 50 5.13 -11.33 13.34
CA SER A 50 4.12 -11.05 14.37
C SER A 50 3.65 -9.58 14.39
N PRO A 51 3.10 -9.03 13.31
CA PRO A 51 2.82 -7.60 13.19
C PRO A 51 1.72 -7.11 14.14
N ALA A 52 0.80 -7.94 14.59
CA ALA A 52 -0.38 -7.53 15.34
C ALA A 52 -0.06 -6.74 16.64
N PRO A 53 0.80 -7.23 17.59
CA PRO A 53 1.06 -6.48 18.81
C PRO A 53 1.85 -5.19 18.56
N MET A 54 2.71 -5.17 17.54
CA MET A 54 3.47 -3.96 17.18
C MET A 54 2.55 -2.89 16.58
N ILE A 55 1.61 -3.30 15.74
CA ILE A 55 0.61 -2.39 15.15
C ILE A 55 -0.30 -1.83 16.25
N ALA A 56 -0.80 -2.66 17.16
CA ALA A 56 -1.64 -2.21 18.28
C ALA A 56 -0.94 -1.13 19.11
N LYS A 57 0.30 -1.40 19.54
CA LYS A 57 1.11 -0.44 20.30
C LYS A 57 1.37 0.85 19.53
N LEU A 58 1.68 0.73 18.24
CA LEU A 58 1.91 1.91 17.40
C LEU A 58 0.63 2.74 17.28
N VAL A 59 -0.50 2.13 16.89
CA VAL A 59 -1.76 2.84 16.71
C VAL A 59 -2.22 3.54 17.98
N GLU A 60 -2.01 2.93 19.15
CA GLU A 60 -2.31 3.55 20.44
C GLU A 60 -1.58 4.89 20.62
N SER A 61 -0.32 4.98 20.20
CA SER A 61 0.52 6.19 20.34
C SER A 61 0.29 7.25 19.26
N LEU A 62 -0.37 6.91 18.16
CA LEU A 62 -0.60 7.85 17.06
C LEU A 62 -1.73 8.85 17.39
N PRO A 63 -1.75 10.05 16.78
CA PRO A 63 -2.95 10.89 16.75
C PRO A 63 -4.07 10.20 15.98
N ASN A 64 -5.26 10.81 15.95
CA ASN A 64 -6.32 10.37 15.04
C ASN A 64 -5.83 10.49 13.59
N ILE A 65 -6.09 9.46 12.81
CA ILE A 65 -5.68 9.33 11.40
C ILE A 65 -6.89 9.56 10.49
N ASP A 66 -6.83 10.57 9.65
CA ASP A 66 -7.86 10.82 8.65
C ASP A 66 -7.74 9.88 7.46
N ARG A 67 -6.50 9.58 7.04
CA ARG A 67 -6.21 8.75 5.86
C ARG A 67 -5.17 7.69 6.17
N LEU A 68 -5.48 6.44 5.84
CA LEU A 68 -4.53 5.33 5.84
C LEU A 68 -4.13 5.01 4.40
N VAL A 69 -2.82 5.06 4.11
CA VAL A 69 -2.25 4.57 2.86
C VAL A 69 -1.46 3.30 3.15
N TYR A 70 -1.87 2.17 2.59
CA TYR A 70 -1.15 0.92 2.75
C TYR A 70 -0.34 0.61 1.50
N SER A 71 0.96 0.89 1.58
CA SER A 71 1.95 0.72 0.50
C SER A 71 3.04 -0.30 0.82
N ALA A 72 2.95 -0.96 1.99
CA ALA A 72 3.93 -1.97 2.37
C ALA A 72 3.89 -3.18 1.43
N GLY A 73 5.07 -3.65 1.07
CA GLY A 73 5.24 -4.81 0.19
C GLY A 73 6.70 -4.99 -0.20
N PHE A 74 7.03 -6.18 -0.67
CA PHE A 74 8.31 -6.51 -1.26
C PHE A 74 8.10 -7.54 -2.38
N TYR A 75 9.10 -7.71 -3.24
CA TYR A 75 9.05 -8.73 -4.27
C TYR A 75 9.50 -10.07 -3.69
N GLN A 76 8.79 -11.12 -4.10
CA GLN A 76 9.15 -12.50 -3.83
C GLN A 76 8.68 -13.34 -5.00
N ASP A 77 9.56 -14.11 -5.55
CA ASP A 77 9.26 -15.10 -6.59
C ASP A 77 9.65 -16.50 -6.15
N GLY A 78 9.11 -17.48 -6.83
CA GLY A 78 9.33 -18.92 -6.63
C GLY A 78 8.04 -19.70 -6.90
N LEU A 79 8.20 -20.97 -7.23
CA LEU A 79 7.06 -21.90 -7.21
C LEU A 79 6.59 -22.07 -5.76
N VAL A 80 5.32 -22.36 -5.55
CA VAL A 80 4.78 -22.54 -4.19
C VAL A 80 5.52 -23.62 -3.39
N THR A 81 6.06 -24.63 -4.08
CA THR A 81 6.86 -25.72 -3.48
C THR A 81 8.27 -25.31 -3.09
N ASP A 82 8.78 -24.20 -3.61
CA ASP A 82 10.16 -23.75 -3.40
C ASP A 82 10.26 -22.70 -2.27
N LEU A 83 9.12 -22.19 -1.81
CA LEU A 83 9.04 -21.18 -0.76
C LEU A 83 9.05 -21.82 0.62
N SER A 84 9.88 -21.31 1.53
CA SER A 84 9.86 -21.72 2.93
C SER A 84 8.63 -21.16 3.65
N ASN A 85 8.27 -21.75 4.80
CA ASN A 85 7.19 -21.24 5.65
C ASN A 85 7.43 -19.78 6.05
N GLU A 86 8.65 -19.40 6.40
CA GLU A 86 9.04 -18.05 6.78
C GLU A 86 8.84 -17.07 5.64
N GLN A 87 9.14 -17.44 4.41
CA GLN A 87 8.94 -16.62 3.22
C GLN A 87 7.44 -16.40 2.96
N ILE A 88 6.63 -17.44 3.09
CA ILE A 88 5.17 -17.37 2.96
C ILE A 88 4.60 -16.45 4.05
N ASP A 89 4.96 -16.68 5.32
CA ASP A 89 4.48 -15.90 6.46
C ASP A 89 4.86 -14.43 6.33
N GLN A 90 6.10 -14.12 5.94
CA GLN A 90 6.53 -12.75 5.72
C GLN A 90 5.70 -12.04 4.63
N MET A 91 5.44 -12.70 3.51
CA MET A 91 4.61 -12.12 2.45
C MET A 91 3.20 -11.86 2.94
N ILE A 92 2.58 -12.84 3.60
CA ILE A 92 1.22 -12.70 4.15
C ILE A 92 1.17 -11.59 5.22
N ASN A 93 2.15 -11.54 6.10
CA ASN A 93 2.22 -10.51 7.15
C ASN A 93 2.36 -9.10 6.55
N VAL A 94 3.32 -8.91 5.66
CA VAL A 94 3.63 -7.58 5.10
C VAL A 94 2.59 -7.13 4.09
N ALA A 95 2.15 -8.01 3.20
CA ALA A 95 1.27 -7.64 2.10
C ALA A 95 -0.19 -8.11 2.27
N GLY A 96 -0.57 -8.55 3.45
CA GLY A 96 -1.93 -9.06 3.75
C GLY A 96 -2.39 -8.66 5.14
N THR A 97 -2.07 -9.46 6.16
CA THR A 97 -2.63 -9.31 7.52
C THR A 97 -2.26 -7.98 8.19
N GLY A 98 -1.11 -7.38 7.83
CA GLY A 98 -0.74 -6.05 8.34
C GLY A 98 -1.80 -4.99 8.08
N LEU A 99 -2.39 -4.95 6.88
CA LEU A 99 -3.50 -4.05 6.57
C LEU A 99 -4.71 -4.31 7.46
N ILE A 100 -5.07 -5.59 7.64
CA ILE A 100 -6.24 -5.99 8.45
C ILE A 100 -6.05 -5.51 9.90
N TYR A 101 -4.86 -5.69 10.46
CA TYR A 101 -4.58 -5.23 11.83
C TYR A 101 -4.60 -3.70 11.94
N PHE A 102 -4.02 -2.96 10.99
CA PHE A 102 -4.13 -1.51 11.00
C PHE A 102 -5.58 -1.03 10.95
N MET A 103 -6.39 -1.59 10.07
CA MET A 103 -7.81 -1.23 9.96
C MET A 103 -8.56 -1.52 11.27
N ARG A 104 -8.35 -2.71 11.86
CA ARG A 104 -8.96 -3.08 13.14
C ARG A 104 -8.60 -2.11 14.24
N GLU A 105 -7.31 -1.83 14.43
CA GLU A 105 -6.84 -1.00 15.54
C GLU A 105 -7.26 0.47 15.37
N LEU A 106 -7.19 1.02 14.14
CA LEU A 106 -7.63 2.38 13.87
C LEU A 106 -9.14 2.54 14.10
N LEU A 107 -9.96 1.63 13.59
CA LEU A 107 -11.41 1.69 13.77
C LEU A 107 -11.83 1.46 15.23
N ASN A 108 -11.13 0.61 15.98
CA ASN A 108 -11.36 0.43 17.41
C ASN A 108 -11.02 1.70 18.20
N LYS A 109 -9.90 2.36 17.86
CA LYS A 109 -9.43 3.56 18.57
C LYS A 109 -10.29 4.77 18.30
N GLN A 110 -10.66 5.03 17.05
CA GLN A 110 -11.22 6.32 16.63
C GLN A 110 -12.62 6.24 16.00
N GLY A 111 -13.16 5.04 15.80
CA GLY A 111 -14.50 4.78 15.30
C GLY A 111 -14.70 4.97 13.80
N LYS A 112 -13.94 5.86 13.15
CA LYS A 112 -14.10 6.21 11.73
C LYS A 112 -12.77 6.45 11.05
N LEU A 113 -12.73 6.24 9.73
CA LEU A 113 -11.63 6.58 8.85
C LEU A 113 -12.18 7.30 7.61
N LYS A 114 -11.70 8.51 7.31
CA LYS A 114 -12.16 9.27 6.14
C LYS A 114 -11.71 8.65 4.82
N GLN A 115 -10.51 8.07 4.78
CA GLN A 115 -10.01 7.49 3.54
C GLN A 115 -9.06 6.32 3.77
N LEU A 116 -9.32 5.21 3.08
CA LEU A 116 -8.41 4.10 2.91
C LEU A 116 -7.86 4.12 1.48
N ILE A 117 -6.53 4.08 1.33
CA ILE A 117 -5.85 3.92 0.05
C ILE A 117 -4.97 2.67 0.14
N THR A 118 -5.15 1.73 -0.78
CA THR A 118 -4.35 0.50 -0.80
C THR A 118 -3.61 0.34 -2.11
N ILE A 119 -2.30 0.08 -2.01
CA ILE A 119 -1.46 -0.15 -3.18
C ILE A 119 -1.36 -1.65 -3.42
N THR A 120 -2.07 -2.11 -4.43
CA THR A 120 -2.02 -3.50 -4.88
C THR A 120 -0.97 -3.69 -6.00
N SER A 121 -1.30 -4.33 -7.08
CA SER A 121 -0.43 -4.57 -8.24
C SER A 121 -1.28 -5.10 -9.39
N THR A 122 -0.74 -5.13 -10.61
CA THR A 122 -1.32 -5.95 -11.69
C THR A 122 -1.44 -7.43 -11.29
N SER A 123 -0.66 -7.90 -10.31
CA SER A 123 -0.77 -9.25 -9.73
C SER A 123 -2.09 -9.51 -9.00
N GLN A 124 -2.90 -8.46 -8.76
CA GLN A 124 -4.26 -8.62 -8.24
C GLN A 124 -5.18 -9.38 -9.20
N TRP A 125 -5.00 -9.17 -10.52
CA TRP A 125 -5.87 -9.75 -11.56
C TRP A 125 -5.13 -10.53 -12.65
N THR A 126 -3.80 -10.46 -12.69
CA THR A 126 -2.97 -11.17 -13.66
C THR A 126 -2.22 -12.28 -12.95
N PRO A 127 -2.54 -13.56 -13.18
CA PRO A 127 -1.82 -14.67 -12.57
C PRO A 127 -0.40 -14.75 -13.11
N ARG A 128 0.56 -15.03 -12.20
CA ARG A 128 1.97 -15.23 -12.55
C ARG A 128 2.49 -16.50 -11.88
N ARG A 129 3.08 -17.38 -12.68
CA ARG A 129 3.53 -18.70 -12.24
C ARG A 129 4.51 -18.63 -11.05
N LEU A 130 5.41 -17.66 -11.05
CA LEU A 130 6.44 -17.51 -10.01
C LEU A 130 6.07 -16.53 -8.89
N GLU A 131 4.83 -16.05 -8.84
CA GLU A 131 4.39 -15.10 -7.83
C GLU A 131 3.11 -15.58 -7.10
N PRO A 132 2.92 -16.89 -6.76
CA PRO A 132 1.63 -17.38 -6.26
C PRO A 132 1.21 -16.71 -4.96
N ILE A 133 2.13 -16.52 -4.00
CA ILE A 133 1.83 -15.90 -2.71
C ILE A 133 1.68 -14.38 -2.85
N TYR A 134 2.49 -13.75 -3.71
CA TYR A 134 2.35 -12.33 -4.00
C TYR A 134 1.00 -12.02 -4.70
N ASN A 135 0.58 -12.84 -5.67
CA ASN A 135 -0.74 -12.74 -6.29
C ASN A 135 -1.86 -12.89 -5.26
N PHE A 136 -1.78 -13.91 -4.39
CA PHE A 136 -2.75 -14.12 -3.30
C PHE A 136 -2.83 -12.88 -2.40
N ALA A 137 -1.70 -12.37 -1.93
CA ALA A 137 -1.65 -11.22 -1.05
C ALA A 137 -2.23 -9.95 -1.73
N LYS A 138 -1.86 -9.66 -2.98
CA LYS A 138 -2.33 -8.47 -3.70
C LYS A 138 -3.81 -8.57 -4.08
N ALA A 139 -4.31 -9.74 -4.45
CA ALA A 139 -5.74 -9.98 -4.66
C ALA A 139 -6.52 -9.86 -3.34
N GLY A 140 -5.98 -10.43 -2.27
CA GLY A 140 -6.56 -10.37 -0.93
C GLY A 140 -6.72 -8.94 -0.42
N ILE A 141 -5.67 -8.09 -0.53
CA ILE A 141 -5.77 -6.68 -0.12
C ILE A 141 -6.81 -5.94 -0.98
N GLY A 142 -6.82 -6.16 -2.29
CA GLY A 142 -7.78 -5.51 -3.17
C GLY A 142 -9.22 -5.84 -2.79
N HIS A 143 -9.52 -7.12 -2.55
CA HIS A 143 -10.86 -7.55 -2.16
C HIS A 143 -11.23 -7.15 -0.74
N PHE A 144 -10.29 -7.24 0.22
CA PHE A 144 -10.49 -6.73 1.57
C PHE A 144 -10.84 -5.23 1.55
N SER A 145 -10.11 -4.43 0.77
CA SER A 145 -10.39 -2.99 0.65
C SER A 145 -11.77 -2.72 0.06
N ASN A 146 -12.20 -3.52 -0.93
CA ASN A 146 -13.54 -3.45 -1.48
C ASN A 146 -14.60 -3.73 -0.40
N ALA A 147 -14.41 -4.76 0.43
CA ALA A 147 -15.29 -5.06 1.55
C ALA A 147 -15.32 -3.94 2.60
N MET A 148 -14.17 -3.27 2.85
CA MET A 148 -14.12 -2.13 3.77
C MET A 148 -14.91 -0.91 3.27
N ALA A 149 -15.18 -0.80 1.97
CA ALA A 149 -16.07 0.23 1.45
C ALA A 149 -17.54 0.03 1.86
N GLU A 150 -17.93 -1.20 2.22
CA GLU A 150 -19.27 -1.50 2.75
C GLU A 150 -19.37 -1.24 4.27
N ASP A 151 -18.24 -1.08 4.96
CA ASP A 151 -18.23 -0.71 6.38
C ASP A 151 -18.53 0.80 6.52
N GLY A 152 -19.65 1.15 7.11
CA GLY A 152 -20.08 2.55 7.31
C GLY A 152 -19.13 3.43 8.12
N ARG A 153 -18.06 2.86 8.68
CA ARG A 153 -17.00 3.58 9.40
C ARG A 153 -15.86 4.04 8.48
N VAL A 154 -15.84 3.62 7.23
CA VAL A 154 -14.86 4.05 6.20
C VAL A 154 -15.59 4.85 5.14
N GLU A 155 -15.24 6.14 5.01
CA GLU A 155 -16.00 7.04 4.13
C GLU A 155 -15.66 6.83 2.64
N LYS A 156 -14.36 6.69 2.31
CA LYS A 156 -13.88 6.47 0.93
C LYS A 156 -12.77 5.43 0.87
N VAL A 157 -12.81 4.60 -0.14
CA VAL A 157 -11.78 3.58 -0.42
C VAL A 157 -11.25 3.77 -1.83
N LEU A 158 -9.93 3.91 -1.98
CA LEU A 158 -9.23 3.90 -3.25
C LEU A 158 -8.27 2.71 -3.31
N VAL A 159 -8.49 1.81 -4.25
CA VAL A 159 -7.57 0.72 -4.57
C VAL A 159 -6.75 1.11 -5.80
N VAL A 160 -5.45 1.01 -5.70
CA VAL A 160 -4.51 1.36 -6.77
C VAL A 160 -3.72 0.13 -7.17
N GLY A 161 -3.87 -0.31 -8.41
CA GLY A 161 -3.17 -1.46 -8.99
C GLY A 161 -2.11 -1.02 -10.00
N PRO A 162 -0.89 -0.64 -9.59
CA PRO A 162 0.14 -0.22 -10.52
C PRO A 162 0.85 -1.39 -11.18
N SER A 163 1.29 -1.17 -12.41
CA SER A 163 2.32 -1.97 -13.07
C SER A 163 3.69 -1.76 -12.42
N GLY A 164 4.71 -2.50 -12.87
CA GLY A 164 6.08 -2.37 -12.36
C GLY A 164 6.59 -0.93 -12.38
N MET A 165 7.22 -0.50 -11.29
CA MET A 165 7.78 0.84 -11.09
C MET A 165 9.27 0.75 -10.81
N ARG A 166 10.06 1.74 -11.27
CA ARG A 166 11.49 1.85 -10.95
C ARG A 166 11.69 2.24 -9.49
N THR A 167 11.89 1.25 -8.66
CA THR A 167 12.14 1.41 -7.23
C THR A 167 13.11 0.32 -6.74
N LYS A 168 13.60 0.48 -5.51
CA LYS A 168 14.40 -0.56 -4.82
C LYS A 168 13.64 -1.88 -4.59
N PHE A 169 12.39 -1.95 -4.97
CA PHE A 169 11.57 -3.17 -4.95
C PHE A 169 12.20 -4.30 -5.77
N TRP A 170 12.99 -3.93 -6.79
CA TRP A 170 13.65 -4.84 -7.72
C TRP A 170 15.15 -5.04 -7.45
N ASP A 171 15.67 -4.49 -6.32
CA ASP A 171 17.07 -4.70 -5.96
C ASP A 171 17.38 -6.19 -5.81
N GLY A 172 18.40 -6.65 -6.51
CA GLY A 172 18.79 -8.07 -6.54
C GLY A 172 17.98 -8.96 -7.49
N VAL A 173 16.99 -8.42 -8.20
CA VAL A 173 16.20 -9.15 -9.20
C VAL A 173 16.74 -8.82 -10.60
N ALA A 174 17.18 -9.85 -11.34
CA ALA A 174 17.61 -9.68 -12.72
C ALA A 174 16.40 -9.37 -13.61
N ARG A 175 16.38 -8.19 -14.24
CA ARG A 175 15.31 -7.73 -15.12
C ARG A 175 15.86 -6.94 -16.29
N ASP A 176 15.29 -7.15 -17.45
CA ASP A 176 15.61 -6.50 -18.73
C ASP A 176 14.60 -5.39 -19.11
N ASP A 177 13.58 -5.15 -18.26
CA ASP A 177 12.48 -4.23 -18.54
C ASP A 177 12.42 -3.03 -17.56
N LEU A 178 13.50 -2.76 -16.82
CA LEU A 178 13.54 -1.65 -15.85
C LEU A 178 13.34 -0.28 -16.49
N ASP A 179 13.85 -0.09 -17.72
CA ASP A 179 13.69 1.13 -18.52
C ASP A 179 12.23 1.39 -18.93
N LYS A 180 11.42 0.33 -19.01
CA LYS A 180 10.01 0.35 -19.37
C LYS A 180 9.08 0.48 -18.17
N MET A 181 9.63 0.54 -16.95
CA MET A 181 8.85 0.68 -15.73
C MET A 181 8.40 2.12 -15.51
N LEU A 182 7.26 2.25 -14.81
CA LEU A 182 6.70 3.54 -14.45
C LEU A 182 7.64 4.32 -13.51
N ASP A 183 7.63 5.63 -13.63
CA ASP A 183 8.23 6.51 -12.63
C ASP A 183 7.34 6.59 -11.39
N LYS A 184 7.95 6.41 -10.20
CA LYS A 184 7.20 6.40 -8.93
C LYS A 184 6.58 7.74 -8.56
N ALA A 185 7.23 8.87 -8.96
CA ALA A 185 6.68 10.20 -8.68
C ALA A 185 5.47 10.45 -9.56
N TRP A 186 5.55 10.09 -10.85
CA TRP A 186 4.39 10.15 -11.73
C TRP A 186 3.23 9.29 -11.21
N VAL A 187 3.50 8.06 -10.74
CA VAL A 187 2.44 7.21 -10.14
C VAL A 187 1.83 7.86 -8.91
N ALA A 188 2.64 8.45 -8.02
CA ALA A 188 2.14 9.16 -6.85
C ALA A 188 1.23 10.34 -7.23
N GLU A 189 1.64 11.14 -8.21
CA GLU A 189 0.81 12.22 -8.77
C GLU A 189 -0.54 11.71 -9.31
N GLN A 190 -0.55 10.57 -10.06
CA GLN A 190 -1.79 9.99 -10.56
C GLN A 190 -2.71 9.51 -9.44
N VAL A 191 -2.15 8.96 -8.36
CA VAL A 191 -2.93 8.60 -7.17
C VAL A 191 -3.63 9.82 -6.59
N LEU A 192 -2.92 10.93 -6.39
CA LEU A 192 -3.53 12.17 -5.87
C LEU A 192 -4.61 12.72 -6.81
N LYS A 193 -4.37 12.72 -8.12
CA LYS A 193 -5.36 13.13 -9.12
C LYS A 193 -6.62 12.27 -9.11
N SER A 194 -6.54 11.04 -8.61
CA SER A 194 -7.68 10.11 -8.52
C SER A 194 -8.49 10.25 -7.22
N LEU A 195 -8.03 11.07 -6.25
CA LEU A 195 -8.73 11.26 -4.97
C LEU A 195 -10.01 12.07 -5.05
N PRO A 196 -10.12 13.13 -5.90
CA PRO A 196 -11.35 13.90 -6.00
C PRO A 196 -12.53 13.09 -6.55
N GLY A 197 -13.72 13.60 -6.31
CA GLY A 197 -14.97 13.02 -6.78
C GLY A 197 -15.82 12.42 -5.67
N ASP A 198 -17.05 12.12 -6.01
CA ASP A 198 -18.00 11.44 -5.14
C ASP A 198 -17.96 9.94 -5.43
N TYR A 199 -17.40 9.18 -4.51
CA TYR A 199 -17.33 7.72 -4.58
C TYR A 199 -17.18 7.14 -3.18
N LYS A 200 -17.72 5.96 -2.98
CA LYS A 200 -17.50 5.14 -1.80
C LYS A 200 -16.33 4.17 -2.02
N TYR A 201 -16.25 3.61 -3.21
CA TYR A 201 -15.18 2.74 -3.67
C TYR A 201 -14.71 3.17 -5.06
N LYS A 202 -13.40 3.20 -5.26
CA LYS A 202 -12.78 3.40 -6.57
C LYS A 202 -11.59 2.46 -6.73
N PHE A 203 -11.54 1.76 -7.85
CA PHE A 203 -10.39 0.97 -8.26
C PHE A 203 -9.78 1.53 -9.52
N ILE A 204 -8.50 1.91 -9.45
CA ILE A 204 -7.74 2.37 -10.61
C ILE A 204 -6.60 1.40 -10.93
N ARG A 205 -6.38 1.19 -12.21
CA ARG A 205 -5.21 0.50 -12.77
C ARG A 205 -4.25 1.53 -13.32
N ILE A 206 -2.99 1.46 -12.94
CA ILE A 206 -1.95 2.33 -13.52
C ILE A 206 -1.04 1.44 -14.35
N LEU A 207 -1.20 1.52 -15.65
CA LEU A 207 -0.57 0.61 -16.61
C LEU A 207 0.61 1.28 -17.29
N ARG A 208 1.57 0.46 -17.74
CA ARG A 208 2.70 0.87 -18.58
C ARG A 208 2.47 0.44 -20.02
N GLN A 209 3.11 1.15 -20.97
CA GLN A 209 3.14 0.81 -22.40
C GLN A 209 1.75 0.91 -23.09
N PRO A 210 1.25 2.14 -23.30
CA PRO A 210 1.70 3.41 -22.77
C PRO A 210 1.33 3.59 -21.31
N ALA A 211 2.04 4.50 -20.61
CA ALA A 211 1.70 4.87 -19.24
C ALA A 211 0.32 5.55 -19.21
N ARG A 212 -0.62 4.98 -18.47
CA ARG A 212 -2.00 5.48 -18.38
C ARG A 212 -2.68 5.03 -17.11
N VAL A 213 -3.72 5.76 -16.74
CA VAL A 213 -4.64 5.39 -15.66
C VAL A 213 -5.97 4.92 -16.26
N GLU A 214 -6.47 3.81 -15.78
CA GLU A 214 -7.79 3.27 -16.12
C GLU A 214 -8.62 3.18 -14.84
N GLU A 215 -9.80 3.78 -14.85
CA GLU A 215 -10.80 3.58 -13.80
C GLU A 215 -11.49 2.24 -14.06
N ALA A 216 -11.26 1.26 -13.21
CA ALA A 216 -11.72 -0.11 -13.42
C ALA A 216 -13.04 -0.42 -12.71
N ASP A 217 -13.34 0.26 -11.59
CA ASP A 217 -14.61 0.16 -10.85
C ASP A 217 -14.80 1.41 -10.00
N ILE A 218 -16.00 1.98 -10.03
CA ILE A 218 -16.40 3.15 -9.22
C ILE A 218 -17.83 2.95 -8.72
N ARG A 219 -18.02 3.10 -7.40
CA ARG A 219 -19.34 3.01 -6.74
C ARG A 219 -19.51 4.06 -5.67
#